data_0565adaaf75dd442553b07783efb3e29
#
_entry.id   0565adaaf75dd442553b07783efb3e29
#
_cell.length_a   1.000
_cell.length_b   1.000
_cell.length_c   1.000
_cell.angle_alpha   90.00
_cell.angle_beta   90.00
_cell.angle_gamma   90.00
#
_symmetry.space_group_name_H-M   'P 1'
#
loop_
_entity.id
_entity.type
_entity.pdbx_description
1 polymer ?
#
loop_
_entity_poly.entity_id
_entity_poly.type
_entity_poly.pdbx_seq_one_letter_code
_entity_poly.pdbx_strand_id
1 'polypeptide(L)'
;AFGKKGNDVFRKLETFPIPVIAAVNGFALGGGCEISMSCDIRICSENAVFGQPEVGLGITPGFGGTQRLARIVGTGKAKEMIYGARNIKAEEAYRIGLVNNVYPAEELMPAAKKLASTIARNAPIAVRNCKRAINEGIQVDMDQAIVIEEKLFGSCFETCDQKEGMNAFLEKRKVDAFLNK
;
A
#
# COMPACT_ATOMS: atom_id res chain seq x y z
N ALA A 1 20.96 -15.74 2.69
CA ALA A 1 21.54 -14.39 2.45
C ALA A 1 20.73 -13.57 1.42
N PHE A 2 20.45 -14.10 0.21
CA PHE A 2 19.79 -13.35 -0.87
C PHE A 2 18.34 -12.98 -0.53
N GLY A 3 17.52 -13.94 -0.11
CA GLY A 3 16.11 -13.68 0.29
C GLY A 3 15.99 -12.68 1.43
N LYS A 4 16.90 -12.72 2.42
CA LYS A 4 16.92 -11.72 3.50
C LYS A 4 17.10 -10.30 2.97
N LYS A 5 18.09 -10.09 2.07
CA LYS A 5 18.38 -8.77 1.51
C LYS A 5 17.19 -8.19 0.73
N GLY A 6 16.51 -9.00 -0.09
CA GLY A 6 15.31 -8.58 -0.81
C GLY A 6 14.15 -8.24 0.14
N ASN A 7 13.91 -9.08 1.16
CA ASN A 7 12.90 -8.81 2.18
C ASN A 7 13.21 -7.53 2.97
N ASP A 8 14.46 -7.28 3.34
CA ASP A 8 14.86 -6.07 4.05
C ASP A 8 14.58 -4.80 3.21
N VAL A 9 14.84 -4.84 1.90
CA VAL A 9 14.55 -3.72 0.97
C VAL A 9 13.06 -3.51 0.82
N PHE A 10 12.28 -4.56 0.59
CA PHE A 10 10.83 -4.45 0.41
C PHE A 10 10.14 -4.03 1.71
N ARG A 11 10.63 -4.50 2.85
CA ARG A 11 10.13 -4.05 4.15
C ARG A 11 10.38 -2.55 4.37
N LYS A 12 11.50 -1.99 3.88
CA LYS A 12 11.74 -0.54 3.94
C LYS A 12 10.69 0.27 3.17
N LEU A 13 10.22 -0.21 2.00
CA LEU A 13 9.12 0.45 1.27
C LEU A 13 7.83 0.42 2.08
N GLU A 14 7.49 -0.73 2.64
CA GLU A 14 6.29 -0.92 3.44
C GLU A 14 6.29 -0.06 4.71
N THR A 15 7.44 0.07 5.36
CA THR A 15 7.61 0.89 6.58
C THR A 15 8.09 2.32 6.30
N PHE A 16 8.19 2.72 5.04
CA PHE A 16 8.60 4.08 4.68
C PHE A 16 7.63 5.09 5.29
N PRO A 17 8.12 6.20 5.89
CA PRO A 17 7.25 7.08 6.69
C PRO A 17 6.12 7.74 5.89
N ILE A 18 6.31 7.98 4.60
CA ILE A 18 5.25 8.53 3.74
C ILE A 18 4.60 7.44 2.89
N PRO A 19 3.34 7.63 2.44
CA PRO A 19 2.67 6.69 1.53
C PRO A 19 3.43 6.48 0.23
N VAL A 20 3.45 5.23 -0.22
CA VAL A 20 4.07 4.80 -1.48
C VAL A 20 3.00 4.23 -2.40
N ILE A 21 2.94 4.71 -3.64
CA ILE A 21 1.99 4.25 -4.66
C ILE A 21 2.73 3.46 -5.73
N ALA A 22 2.33 2.23 -5.96
CA ALA A 22 2.75 1.45 -7.11
C ALA A 22 1.84 1.78 -8.31
N ALA A 23 2.42 2.26 -9.40
CA ALA A 23 1.76 2.47 -10.69
C ALA A 23 2.29 1.43 -11.69
N VAL A 24 1.58 0.31 -11.81
CA VAL A 24 2.02 -0.86 -12.58
C VAL A 24 1.54 -0.75 -14.01
N ASN A 25 2.46 -0.57 -14.97
CA ASN A 25 2.15 -0.32 -16.38
C ASN A 25 2.39 -1.51 -17.32
N GLY A 26 2.60 -2.72 -16.80
CA GLY A 26 2.90 -3.91 -17.58
C GLY A 26 3.05 -5.15 -16.70
N PHE A 27 4.04 -5.99 -16.97
CA PHE A 27 4.28 -7.20 -16.20
C PHE A 27 4.83 -6.91 -14.80
N ALA A 28 4.12 -7.41 -13.79
CA ALA A 28 4.52 -7.44 -12.38
C ALA A 28 4.51 -8.91 -11.92
N LEU A 29 5.57 -9.65 -12.26
CA LEU A 29 5.71 -11.08 -11.99
C LEU A 29 6.81 -11.32 -10.96
N GLY A 30 6.62 -12.32 -10.07
CA GLY A 30 7.58 -12.66 -9.04
C GLY A 30 7.95 -11.44 -8.19
N GLY A 31 9.23 -11.09 -8.16
CA GLY A 31 9.73 -9.89 -7.44
C GLY A 31 9.05 -8.59 -7.86
N GLY A 32 8.59 -8.45 -9.11
CA GLY A 32 7.80 -7.31 -9.58
C GLY A 32 6.42 -7.24 -8.92
N CYS A 33 5.76 -8.38 -8.72
CA CYS A 33 4.53 -8.47 -7.95
C CYS A 33 4.79 -8.18 -6.46
N GLU A 34 5.85 -8.75 -5.90
CA GLU A 34 6.23 -8.61 -4.50
C GLU A 34 6.55 -7.16 -4.11
N ILE A 35 7.30 -6.41 -4.96
CA ILE A 35 7.58 -5.00 -4.71
C ILE A 35 6.31 -4.15 -4.81
N SER A 36 5.41 -4.45 -5.75
CA SER A 36 4.13 -3.75 -5.86
C SER A 36 3.27 -3.94 -4.61
N MET A 37 3.26 -5.14 -4.03
CA MET A 37 2.57 -5.47 -2.77
C MET A 37 3.23 -4.85 -1.54
N SER A 38 4.48 -4.43 -1.63
CA SER A 38 5.18 -3.71 -0.55
C SER A 38 4.85 -2.21 -0.51
N CYS A 39 4.17 -1.70 -1.53
CA CYS A 39 3.63 -0.33 -1.56
C CYS A 39 2.28 -0.28 -0.85
N ASP A 40 1.89 0.91 -0.37
CA ASP A 40 0.62 1.09 0.34
C ASP A 40 -0.59 0.97 -0.59
N ILE A 41 -0.51 1.58 -1.76
CA ILE A 41 -1.59 1.62 -2.76
C ILE A 41 -1.03 1.09 -4.08
N ARG A 42 -1.81 0.30 -4.78
CA ARG A 42 -1.49 -0.25 -6.10
C ARG A 42 -2.56 0.16 -7.10
N ILE A 43 -2.15 0.85 -8.14
CA ILE A 43 -2.97 1.11 -9.32
C ILE A 43 -2.25 0.53 -10.54
N CYS A 44 -2.99 0.17 -11.56
CA CYS A 44 -2.37 -0.41 -12.75
C CYS A 44 -3.03 0.05 -14.05
N SER A 45 -2.35 -0.19 -15.16
CA SER A 45 -2.93 -0.04 -16.49
C SER A 45 -3.71 -1.30 -16.89
N GLU A 46 -4.62 -1.17 -17.85
CA GLU A 46 -5.45 -2.27 -18.39
C GLU A 46 -4.63 -3.45 -18.89
N ASN A 47 -3.42 -3.19 -19.39
CA ASN A 47 -2.50 -4.21 -19.93
C ASN A 47 -1.59 -4.82 -18.86
N ALA A 48 -1.74 -4.44 -17.58
CA ALA A 48 -0.93 -5.00 -16.51
C ALA A 48 -1.26 -6.48 -16.25
N VAL A 49 -0.20 -7.22 -15.92
CA VAL A 49 -0.28 -8.65 -15.61
C VAL A 49 0.46 -8.92 -14.32
N PHE A 50 -0.19 -9.59 -13.39
CA PHE A 50 0.36 -9.93 -12.08
C PHE A 50 0.51 -11.45 -11.93
N GLY A 51 1.50 -11.90 -11.16
CA GLY A 51 1.69 -13.31 -10.89
C GLY A 51 2.84 -13.60 -9.94
N GLN A 52 2.82 -14.82 -9.41
CA GLN A 52 3.90 -15.41 -8.59
C GLN A 52 4.30 -16.76 -9.22
N PRO A 53 5.09 -16.72 -10.33
CA PRO A 53 5.34 -17.93 -11.13
C PRO A 53 6.52 -18.76 -10.60
N GLU A 54 7.08 -18.45 -9.44
CA GLU A 54 8.33 -18.99 -8.92
C GLU A 54 8.33 -20.51 -8.79
N VAL A 55 7.18 -21.12 -8.47
CA VAL A 55 7.08 -22.59 -8.34
C VAL A 55 7.32 -23.30 -9.66
N GLY A 56 7.05 -22.64 -10.80
CA GLY A 56 7.42 -23.14 -12.12
C GLY A 56 8.93 -23.20 -12.37
N LEU A 57 9.72 -22.51 -11.54
CA LEU A 57 11.18 -22.54 -11.54
C LEU A 57 11.76 -23.41 -10.39
N GLY A 58 10.91 -24.12 -9.64
CA GLY A 58 11.32 -24.96 -8.52
C GLY A 58 11.68 -24.18 -7.24
N ILE A 59 11.27 -22.92 -7.12
CA ILE A 59 11.48 -22.10 -5.91
C ILE A 59 10.15 -21.49 -5.43
N THR A 60 10.15 -20.96 -4.24
CA THR A 60 9.02 -20.19 -3.68
C THR A 60 9.22 -18.70 -3.93
N PRO A 61 8.15 -17.87 -3.92
CA PRO A 61 8.29 -16.43 -3.75
C PRO A 61 9.21 -16.12 -2.56
N GLY A 62 10.22 -15.29 -2.77
CA GLY A 62 11.33 -15.13 -1.81
C GLY A 62 11.39 -13.78 -1.12
N PHE A 63 10.63 -12.78 -1.61
CA PHE A 63 10.67 -11.40 -1.10
C PHE A 63 9.34 -10.99 -0.45
N GLY A 64 8.66 -11.94 0.18
CA GLY A 64 7.44 -11.74 0.96
C GLY A 64 6.15 -11.98 0.20
N GLY A 65 6.20 -12.50 -1.03
CA GLY A 65 5.01 -12.76 -1.86
C GLY A 65 4.02 -13.71 -1.20
N THR A 66 4.48 -14.79 -0.59
CA THR A 66 3.60 -15.74 0.14
C THR A 66 2.85 -15.07 1.29
N GLN A 67 3.45 -14.07 1.92
CA GLN A 67 2.89 -13.40 3.09
C GLN A 67 1.97 -12.23 2.70
N ARG A 68 2.44 -11.36 1.78
CA ARG A 68 1.67 -10.19 1.36
C ARG A 68 0.47 -10.57 0.50
N LEU A 69 0.66 -11.46 -0.49
CA LEU A 69 -0.44 -11.87 -1.36
C LEU A 69 -1.59 -12.48 -0.55
N ALA A 70 -1.28 -13.41 0.37
CA ALA A 70 -2.30 -14.06 1.19
C ALA A 70 -3.08 -13.08 2.09
N ARG A 71 -2.42 -12.01 2.56
CA ARG A 71 -3.07 -10.96 3.36
C ARG A 71 -3.93 -10.02 2.52
N ILE A 72 -3.55 -9.79 1.26
CA ILE A 72 -4.25 -8.87 0.37
C ILE A 72 -5.47 -9.54 -0.26
N VAL A 73 -5.31 -10.74 -0.83
CA VAL A 73 -6.35 -11.39 -1.65
C VAL A 73 -7.01 -12.60 -0.97
N GLY A 74 -6.63 -12.89 0.26
CA GLY A 74 -7.06 -14.09 0.98
C GLY A 74 -6.25 -15.33 0.62
N THR A 75 -6.20 -16.29 1.55
CA THR A 75 -5.32 -17.48 1.45
C THR A 75 -5.66 -18.40 0.30
N GLY A 76 -6.95 -18.58 -0.02
CA GLY A 76 -7.39 -19.46 -1.12
C GLY A 76 -6.91 -18.94 -2.47
N LYS A 77 -7.12 -17.65 -2.76
CA LYS A 77 -6.71 -17.04 -4.02
C LYS A 77 -5.19 -16.95 -4.15
N ALA A 78 -4.50 -16.63 -3.07
CA ALA A 78 -3.05 -16.63 -3.06
C ALA A 78 -2.46 -18.01 -3.37
N LYS A 79 -3.00 -19.07 -2.79
CA LYS A 79 -2.61 -20.47 -3.07
C LYS A 79 -2.87 -20.85 -4.53
N GLU A 80 -4.04 -20.50 -5.08
CA GLU A 80 -4.37 -20.75 -6.49
C GLU A 80 -3.33 -20.10 -7.42
N MET A 81 -3.00 -18.82 -7.18
CA MET A 81 -2.03 -18.11 -8.00
C MET A 81 -0.60 -18.67 -7.86
N ILE A 82 -0.15 -18.91 -6.64
CA ILE A 82 1.21 -19.39 -6.37
C ILE A 82 1.39 -20.84 -6.82
N TYR A 83 0.51 -21.74 -6.40
CA TYR A 83 0.66 -23.17 -6.71
C TYR A 83 0.50 -23.48 -8.20
N GLY A 84 -0.39 -22.75 -8.86
CA GLY A 84 -0.60 -22.86 -10.31
C GLY A 84 0.39 -22.06 -11.16
N ALA A 85 1.30 -21.30 -10.55
CA ALA A 85 2.17 -20.33 -11.24
C ALA A 85 1.34 -19.41 -12.20
N ARG A 86 0.10 -19.09 -11.79
CA ARG A 86 -0.88 -18.44 -12.67
C ARG A 86 -0.69 -16.94 -12.69
N ASN A 87 -0.65 -16.40 -13.90
CA ASN A 87 -0.73 -14.96 -14.12
C ASN A 87 -2.18 -14.52 -14.27
N ILE A 88 -2.50 -13.34 -13.74
CA ILE A 88 -3.82 -12.71 -13.83
C ILE A 88 -3.71 -11.35 -14.48
N LYS A 89 -4.74 -10.95 -15.22
CA LYS A 89 -4.86 -9.63 -15.85
C LYS A 89 -5.36 -8.57 -14.86
N ALA A 90 -5.25 -7.32 -15.26
CA ALA A 90 -5.64 -6.14 -14.46
C ALA A 90 -7.07 -6.22 -13.91
N GLU A 91 -8.03 -6.65 -14.72
CA GLU A 91 -9.43 -6.81 -14.32
C GLU A 91 -9.61 -7.81 -13.16
N GLU A 92 -8.97 -8.99 -13.27
CA GLU A 92 -9.02 -9.97 -12.18
C GLU A 92 -8.28 -9.46 -10.95
N ALA A 93 -7.13 -8.79 -11.12
CA ALA A 93 -6.38 -8.19 -10.03
C ALA A 93 -7.22 -7.14 -9.26
N TYR A 94 -8.02 -6.36 -9.96
CA TYR A 94 -8.97 -5.43 -9.35
C TYR A 94 -10.09 -6.17 -8.62
N ARG A 95 -10.72 -7.15 -9.27
CA ARG A 95 -11.83 -7.94 -8.69
C ARG A 95 -11.46 -8.64 -7.38
N ILE A 96 -10.22 -9.12 -7.25
CA ILE A 96 -9.74 -9.80 -6.04
C ILE A 96 -9.11 -8.86 -5.01
N GLY A 97 -9.08 -7.55 -5.25
CA GLY A 97 -8.49 -6.55 -4.35
C GLY A 97 -6.96 -6.49 -4.36
N LEU A 98 -6.28 -7.11 -5.34
CA LEU A 98 -4.83 -6.99 -5.48
C LEU A 98 -4.43 -5.56 -5.88
N VAL A 99 -5.22 -4.90 -6.70
CA VAL A 99 -5.05 -3.49 -7.06
C VAL A 99 -6.27 -2.66 -6.70
N ASN A 100 -6.06 -1.37 -6.43
CA ASN A 100 -7.10 -0.44 -6.00
C ASN A 100 -7.90 0.13 -7.18
N ASN A 101 -7.26 0.30 -8.35
CA ASN A 101 -7.92 0.80 -9.56
C ASN A 101 -7.15 0.38 -10.82
N VAL A 102 -7.87 0.39 -11.96
CA VAL A 102 -7.34 0.13 -13.30
C VAL A 102 -7.62 1.35 -14.18
N TYR A 103 -6.66 1.73 -15.02
CA TYR A 103 -6.74 2.90 -15.90
C TYR A 103 -6.24 2.55 -17.32
N PRO A 104 -6.67 3.29 -18.35
CA PRO A 104 -5.96 3.30 -19.62
C PRO A 104 -4.47 3.60 -19.43
N ALA A 105 -3.61 3.06 -20.28
CA ALA A 105 -2.16 3.14 -20.08
C ALA A 105 -1.66 4.60 -19.97
N GLU A 106 -2.20 5.48 -20.80
CA GLU A 106 -1.88 6.91 -20.82
C GLU A 106 -2.39 7.67 -19.60
N GLU A 107 -3.43 7.19 -18.94
CA GLU A 107 -4.03 7.82 -17.76
C GLU A 107 -3.40 7.35 -16.44
N LEU A 108 -2.65 6.26 -16.43
CA LEU A 108 -2.09 5.67 -15.21
C LEU A 108 -1.24 6.67 -14.41
N MET A 109 -0.27 7.31 -15.04
CA MET A 109 0.61 8.27 -14.34
C MET A 109 -0.09 9.56 -13.95
N PRO A 110 -0.98 10.16 -14.77
CA PRO A 110 -1.86 11.24 -14.33
C PRO A 110 -2.69 10.88 -13.10
N ALA A 111 -3.30 9.69 -13.08
CA ALA A 111 -4.08 9.19 -11.95
C ALA A 111 -3.23 9.00 -10.68
N ALA A 112 -2.03 8.41 -10.82
CA ALA A 112 -1.09 8.26 -9.71
C ALA A 112 -0.70 9.61 -9.11
N LYS A 113 -0.36 10.59 -9.95
CA LYS A 113 -0.01 11.96 -9.52
C LYS A 113 -1.18 12.66 -8.85
N LYS A 114 -2.40 12.51 -9.39
CA LYS A 114 -3.62 13.05 -8.79
C LYS A 114 -3.87 12.49 -7.41
N LEU A 115 -3.74 11.16 -7.24
CA LEU A 115 -3.88 10.50 -5.95
C LEU A 115 -2.82 10.97 -4.96
N ALA A 116 -1.55 11.01 -5.37
CA ALA A 116 -0.44 11.50 -4.54
C ALA A 116 -0.67 12.96 -4.11
N SER A 117 -1.12 13.83 -5.03
CA SER A 117 -1.46 15.23 -4.72
C SER A 117 -2.64 15.33 -3.75
N THR A 118 -3.62 14.44 -3.85
CA THR A 118 -4.76 14.39 -2.92
C THR A 118 -4.29 14.02 -1.51
N ILE A 119 -3.41 13.02 -1.40
CA ILE A 119 -2.82 12.62 -0.12
C ILE A 119 -1.93 13.75 0.46
N ALA A 120 -1.09 14.34 -0.38
CA ALA A 120 -0.14 15.38 0.04
C ALA A 120 -0.79 16.69 0.53
N ARG A 121 -2.07 16.92 0.21
CA ARG A 121 -2.84 18.06 0.75
C ARG A 121 -3.34 17.87 2.17
N ASN A 122 -3.29 16.66 2.70
CA ASN A 122 -3.70 16.37 4.07
C ASN A 122 -2.53 16.59 5.05
N ALA A 123 -2.85 16.72 6.33
CA ALA A 123 -1.86 16.89 7.39
C ALA A 123 -0.82 15.74 7.38
N PRO A 124 0.45 16.02 7.10
CA PRO A 124 1.43 14.96 6.83
C PRO A 124 1.68 14.03 8.02
N ILE A 125 1.66 14.57 9.25
CA ILE A 125 1.84 13.77 10.48
C ILE A 125 0.65 12.81 10.63
N ALA A 126 -0.58 13.29 10.43
CA ALA A 126 -1.77 12.44 10.52
C ALA A 126 -1.76 11.31 9.46
N VAL A 127 -1.37 11.61 8.22
CA VAL A 127 -1.23 10.60 7.15
C VAL A 127 -0.20 9.54 7.55
N ARG A 128 0.98 9.94 8.07
CA ARG A 128 2.01 9.00 8.55
C ARG A 128 1.52 8.16 9.72
N ASN A 129 0.80 8.77 10.66
CA ASN A 129 0.25 8.07 11.81
C ASN A 129 -0.82 7.06 11.38
N CYS A 130 -1.69 7.40 10.41
CA CYS A 130 -2.64 6.43 9.84
C CYS A 130 -1.93 5.24 9.18
N LYS A 131 -0.92 5.49 8.34
CA LYS A 131 -0.11 4.42 7.75
C LYS A 131 0.49 3.52 8.83
N ARG A 132 1.06 4.12 9.86
CA ARG A 132 1.69 3.39 10.95
C ARG A 132 0.67 2.57 11.74
N ALA A 133 -0.47 3.18 12.11
CA ALA A 133 -1.54 2.49 12.83
C ALA A 133 -2.05 1.28 12.06
N ILE A 134 -2.28 1.42 10.76
CA ILE A 134 -2.71 0.31 9.89
C ILE A 134 -1.64 -0.77 9.82
N ASN A 135 -0.39 -0.41 9.51
CA ASN A 135 0.68 -1.38 9.29
C ASN A 135 1.08 -2.15 10.56
N GLU A 136 1.07 -1.49 11.72
CA GLU A 136 1.37 -2.13 13.00
C GLU A 136 0.14 -2.90 13.52
N GLY A 137 -1.06 -2.31 13.41
CA GLY A 137 -2.31 -2.89 13.93
C GLY A 137 -2.70 -4.21 13.27
N ILE A 138 -2.51 -4.35 11.94
CA ILE A 138 -2.82 -5.62 11.25
C ILE A 138 -1.87 -6.79 11.61
N GLN A 139 -0.81 -6.54 12.39
CA GLN A 139 0.14 -7.58 12.82
C GLN A 139 -0.16 -8.13 14.23
N VAL A 140 -1.10 -7.53 14.95
CA VAL A 140 -1.45 -7.87 16.33
C VAL A 140 -2.94 -8.17 16.46
N ASP A 141 -3.41 -8.60 17.65
CA ASP A 141 -4.83 -8.72 17.92
C ASP A 141 -5.53 -7.34 18.00
N MET A 142 -6.87 -7.35 17.99
CA MET A 142 -7.68 -6.13 17.94
C MET A 142 -7.45 -5.22 19.14
N ASP A 143 -7.32 -5.78 20.33
CA ASP A 143 -7.17 -4.98 21.55
C ASP A 143 -5.82 -4.22 21.54
N GLN A 144 -4.75 -4.90 21.13
CA GLN A 144 -3.43 -4.27 20.93
C GLN A 144 -3.44 -3.28 19.76
N ALA A 145 -4.16 -3.57 18.68
CA ALA A 145 -4.30 -2.66 17.54
C ALA A 145 -4.97 -1.36 17.92
N ILE A 146 -6.03 -1.41 18.74
CA ILE A 146 -6.73 -0.22 19.27
C ILE A 146 -5.77 0.63 20.13
N VAL A 147 -4.96 0.03 20.98
CA VAL A 147 -3.96 0.76 21.80
C VAL A 147 -2.94 1.49 20.91
N ILE A 148 -2.51 0.87 19.81
CA ILE A 148 -1.62 1.52 18.82
C ILE A 148 -2.33 2.74 18.20
N GLU A 149 -3.58 2.56 17.77
CA GLU A 149 -4.39 3.63 17.17
C GLU A 149 -4.61 4.79 18.14
N GLU A 150 -5.04 4.54 19.38
CA GLU A 150 -5.26 5.54 20.41
C GLU A 150 -4.01 6.39 20.65
N LYS A 151 -2.84 5.77 20.76
CA LYS A 151 -1.56 6.47 20.94
C LYS A 151 -1.22 7.38 19.77
N LEU A 152 -1.38 6.88 18.53
CA LEU A 152 -1.08 7.65 17.32
C LEU A 152 -2.11 8.74 17.07
N PHE A 153 -3.39 8.48 17.37
CA PHE A 153 -4.45 9.48 17.36
C PHE A 153 -4.17 10.60 18.35
N GLY A 154 -3.87 10.24 19.60
CA GLY A 154 -3.53 11.22 20.66
C GLY A 154 -2.36 12.13 20.27
N SER A 155 -1.32 11.57 19.65
CA SER A 155 -0.15 12.37 19.22
C SER A 155 -0.47 13.40 18.13
N CYS A 156 -1.56 13.25 17.39
CA CYS A 156 -1.97 14.25 16.40
C CYS A 156 -2.41 15.57 17.09
N PHE A 157 -2.97 15.51 18.31
CA PHE A 157 -3.42 16.71 19.03
C PHE A 157 -2.26 17.60 19.55
N GLU A 158 -1.06 17.08 19.52
CA GLU A 158 0.15 17.86 19.85
C GLU A 158 0.63 18.73 18.68
N THR A 159 0.06 18.52 17.46
CA THR A 159 0.52 19.17 16.23
C THR A 159 -0.19 20.51 15.98
N CYS A 160 0.52 21.43 15.31
CA CYS A 160 -0.09 22.65 14.78
C CYS A 160 -1.11 22.36 13.68
N ASP A 161 -0.85 21.33 12.89
CA ASP A 161 -1.71 20.92 11.77
C ASP A 161 -3.10 20.47 12.23
N GLN A 162 -3.18 19.79 13.37
CA GLN A 162 -4.46 19.40 13.96
C GLN A 162 -5.27 20.63 14.37
N LYS A 163 -4.65 21.61 15.04
CA LYS A 163 -5.31 22.85 15.47
C LYS A 163 -5.82 23.65 14.27
N GLU A 164 -4.99 23.80 13.25
CA GLU A 164 -5.36 24.48 12.02
C GLU A 164 -6.51 23.75 11.29
N GLY A 165 -6.43 22.43 11.15
CA GLY A 165 -7.49 21.63 10.53
C GLY A 165 -8.83 21.76 11.24
N MET A 166 -8.84 21.71 12.57
CA MET A 166 -10.06 21.86 13.38
C MET A 166 -10.64 23.29 13.29
N ASN A 167 -9.79 24.31 13.39
CA ASN A 167 -10.23 25.70 13.26
C ASN A 167 -10.82 25.96 11.86
N ALA A 168 -10.14 25.52 10.80
CA ALA A 168 -10.63 25.65 9.43
C ALA A 168 -12.00 24.97 9.24
N PHE A 169 -12.18 23.78 9.83
CA PHE A 169 -13.46 23.06 9.78
C PHE A 169 -14.57 23.83 10.49
N LEU A 170 -14.34 24.36 11.70
CA LEU A 170 -15.32 25.14 12.45
C LEU A 170 -15.68 26.46 11.74
N GLU A 171 -14.70 27.11 11.16
CA GLU A 171 -14.82 28.36 10.40
C GLU A 171 -15.37 28.15 8.96
N LYS A 172 -15.58 26.90 8.54
CA LYS A 172 -16.04 26.51 7.18
C LYS A 172 -15.14 27.05 6.06
N ARG A 173 -13.85 27.16 6.30
CA ARG A 173 -12.84 27.56 5.31
C ARG A 173 -11.95 26.36 4.92
N LYS A 174 -11.21 26.53 3.84
CA LYS A 174 -10.17 25.56 3.45
C LYS A 174 -8.87 25.85 4.23
N VAL A 175 -8.11 24.79 4.48
CA VAL A 175 -6.71 24.93 4.92
C VAL A 175 -5.86 25.24 3.69
N ASP A 176 -5.07 26.29 3.73
CA ASP A 176 -4.19 26.66 2.63
C ASP A 176 -3.00 25.69 2.54
N ALA A 177 -2.34 25.41 3.66
CA ALA A 177 -1.26 24.44 3.75
C ALA A 177 -1.09 23.93 5.19
N PHE A 178 -0.77 22.66 5.34
CA PHE A 178 -0.31 22.09 6.60
C PHE A 178 1.20 22.24 6.75
N LEU A 179 1.67 22.53 7.95
CA LEU A 179 3.06 22.88 8.23
C LEU A 179 3.96 21.68 8.56
N ASN A 180 3.36 20.48 8.73
CA ASN A 180 4.09 19.27 9.14
C ASN A 180 4.78 19.42 10.52
N LYS A 181 4.11 20.07 11.49
CA LYS A 181 4.62 20.40 12.82
C LYS A 181 3.61 20.07 13.90
#